data_9beeceded0107693c2dc62a3d7e5822e
#
_entry.id   9beeceded0107693c2dc62a3d7e5822e
#
_cell.length_a   1.000
_cell.length_b   1.000
_cell.length_c   1.000
_cell.angle_alpha   90.00
_cell.angle_beta   90.00
_cell.angle_gamma   90.00
#
_symmetry.space_group_name_H-M   'P 1'
#
loop_
_entity.id
_entity.type
_entity.pdbx_description
1 polymer ?
#
loop_
_entity_poly.entity_id
_entity_poly.type
_entity_poly.pdbx_seq_one_letter_code
_entity_poly.pdbx_strand_id
1 'polypeptide(L)'
;VTVFRWPGVAFGRIPKALAFDRTTLAFAPIMSNPHGSASPAMTTQSVVRLNLGWWRPDRTAPVSDSISIRGLIGSVKAPLAVVNTASGIGVAAGGETRLGVPNPGPEFLPLLATLPPITPDMLGDPAFQTAHGLRYSYMTGAMANGIGSADIVEEMGRAGMLGSFGAAGLSIERITQAIDRLQAGLVDKPFCFNLIHSPNEPAHESAVVELYLRRGVKLIEASAYLDLTAPLVRYRVAGLRPGPNGKPVAQNRIVAKVSRIEVATKFLSPPSQRLLNELVAGGQVTPEQAKLAESLPMCDDLVAEADSGGHTDNRPAITLLPTMLALRNRLQSQYQFAVPVRIGLAGGIATPAGAAAAFAMGAAFVVTGSVNQACVESGSSDAVRRMLAEAGQADMIMAPAADMFEMGVKVQVLKRGTMFAMRAQKLYELYRQYPSWEAIPAPERVLVEKNQLRATFEEIWSTTRAFFERRDPTVLAKADTDPRVKMALVFRWYLGLSSRWANAGESGRQLDYQVWCGPSMGAFNEWVKGTYLESPTNRAVVSVARNLLYGACVVLRRQSLCQQGVHLADECFPTAPLTPYELEQRLK
;
A
#
# COMPACT_ATOMS: atom_id res chain seq x y z
N VAL A 1 37.89 -15.67 2.37
CA VAL A 1 37.86 -16.12 0.98
C VAL A 1 37.97 -17.65 1.00
N THR A 2 36.87 -18.36 0.91
CA THR A 2 36.87 -19.81 0.74
C THR A 2 35.99 -20.14 -0.44
N VAL A 3 36.64 -20.58 -1.51
CA VAL A 3 36.03 -20.96 -2.79
C VAL A 3 35.60 -22.42 -2.68
N PHE A 4 34.31 -22.71 -2.79
CA PHE A 4 33.81 -24.07 -3.00
C PHE A 4 33.81 -24.40 -4.49
N ARG A 5 34.59 -25.44 -4.87
CA ARG A 5 34.56 -26.08 -6.18
C ARG A 5 33.49 -27.18 -6.20
N TRP A 6 32.67 -27.20 -7.23
CA TRP A 6 31.82 -28.33 -7.59
C TRP A 6 32.51 -29.20 -8.66
N PRO A 7 32.45 -30.53 -8.61
CA PRO A 7 33.01 -31.40 -9.64
C PRO A 7 31.96 -31.80 -10.70
N GLY A 8 32.34 -31.70 -11.94
CA GLY A 8 32.00 -32.59 -13.03
C GLY A 8 30.70 -32.35 -13.79
N VAL A 9 30.72 -31.45 -14.81
CA VAL A 9 29.91 -31.61 -16.04
C VAL A 9 30.79 -31.30 -17.23
N ALA A 10 30.93 -32.27 -18.16
CA ALA A 10 31.72 -32.14 -19.40
C ALA A 10 30.99 -31.28 -20.42
N PHE A 11 31.66 -30.21 -20.89
CA PHE A 11 31.18 -29.40 -22.00
C PHE A 11 31.61 -30.00 -23.34
N GLY A 12 30.62 -30.34 -24.18
CA GLY A 12 30.80 -30.69 -25.59
C GLY A 12 31.23 -29.46 -26.42
N ARG A 13 32.09 -29.68 -27.38
CA ARG A 13 32.66 -28.69 -28.30
C ARG A 13 31.59 -28.02 -29.17
N ILE A 14 31.55 -26.68 -29.15
CA ILE A 14 30.81 -25.84 -30.09
C ILE A 14 31.71 -25.55 -31.31
N PRO A 15 31.24 -25.66 -32.55
CA PRO A 15 32.04 -25.36 -33.75
C PRO A 15 32.23 -23.84 -33.93
N LYS A 16 33.45 -23.44 -34.30
CA LYS A 16 33.77 -22.10 -34.77
C LYS A 16 33.17 -21.90 -36.18
N ALA A 17 32.36 -20.85 -36.36
CA ALA A 17 32.35 -19.99 -37.55
C ALA A 17 31.12 -19.07 -37.51
N LEU A 18 31.38 -17.80 -37.25
CA LEU A 18 30.76 -16.66 -37.93
C LEU A 18 31.50 -15.39 -37.46
N ALA A 19 32.42 -14.95 -38.30
CA ALA A 19 33.11 -13.68 -38.14
C ALA A 19 32.14 -12.54 -38.47
N PHE A 20 31.89 -11.63 -37.51
CA PHE A 20 31.28 -10.34 -37.81
C PHE A 20 32.37 -9.30 -38.03
N ASP A 21 32.32 -8.72 -39.22
CA ASP A 21 33.15 -7.66 -39.70
C ASP A 21 32.92 -6.35 -38.92
N ARG A 22 34.02 -5.78 -38.43
CA ARG A 22 34.02 -4.46 -37.76
C ARG A 22 34.26 -3.40 -38.83
N THR A 23 33.20 -2.78 -39.35
CA THR A 23 33.34 -1.53 -40.11
C THR A 23 32.67 -0.38 -39.35
N THR A 24 33.53 0.43 -38.81
CA THR A 24 33.53 1.88 -38.57
C THR A 24 32.17 2.61 -38.72
N LEU A 25 31.58 3.02 -37.63
CA LEU A 25 30.67 4.16 -37.60
C LEU A 25 31.44 5.40 -37.15
N ALA A 26 31.73 6.27 -38.11
CA ALA A 26 32.31 7.60 -37.88
C ALA A 26 31.22 8.54 -37.37
N PHE A 27 31.45 9.15 -36.21
CA PHE A 27 30.64 10.28 -35.72
C PHE A 27 31.02 11.54 -36.53
N ALA A 28 30.04 12.13 -37.22
CA ALA A 28 30.17 13.46 -37.78
C ALA A 28 29.77 14.52 -36.76
N PRO A 29 30.45 15.67 -36.66
CA PRO A 29 30.10 16.73 -35.71
C PRO A 29 28.88 17.51 -36.16
N ILE A 30 27.98 17.81 -35.20
CA ILE A 30 26.83 18.66 -35.40
C ILE A 30 27.28 20.11 -35.52
N MET A 31 27.21 20.66 -36.72
CA MET A 31 27.35 22.11 -36.96
C MET A 31 26.02 22.80 -36.63
N SER A 32 26.08 23.79 -35.78
CA SER A 32 25.01 24.75 -35.50
C SER A 32 24.80 25.70 -36.67
N ASN A 33 23.57 25.81 -37.18
CA ASN A 33 23.20 26.89 -38.10
C ASN A 33 21.92 27.57 -37.60
N PRO A 34 21.89 28.90 -37.43
CA PRO A 34 20.74 29.64 -37.04
C PRO A 34 19.97 30.16 -38.26
N HIS A 35 18.67 30.25 -38.14
CA HIS A 35 17.65 30.89 -38.96
C HIS A 35 16.74 30.00 -39.82
N GLY A 36 15.44 30.21 -39.56
CA GLY A 36 14.40 29.89 -40.54
C GLY A 36 13.24 29.04 -40.02
N SER A 37 12.22 29.70 -39.61
CA SER A 37 10.87 29.21 -39.38
C SER A 37 10.35 28.32 -40.51
N ALA A 38 10.04 27.05 -40.21
CA ALA A 38 8.98 26.29 -40.83
C ALA A 38 8.72 25.07 -39.96
N SER A 39 7.55 25.02 -39.31
CA SER A 39 7.01 23.81 -38.71
C SER A 39 6.92 22.72 -39.77
N PRO A 40 7.48 21.52 -39.59
CA PRO A 40 7.21 20.41 -40.48
C PRO A 40 5.76 19.99 -40.25
N ALA A 41 4.94 20.11 -41.31
CA ALA A 41 3.64 19.48 -41.36
C ALA A 41 3.81 18.00 -40.99
N MET A 42 3.13 17.56 -39.94
CA MET A 42 3.04 16.14 -39.57
C MET A 42 2.43 15.41 -40.77
N THR A 43 3.27 14.66 -41.47
CA THR A 43 2.84 13.65 -42.44
C THR A 43 1.97 12.66 -41.67
N THR A 44 0.68 12.73 -41.87
CA THR A 44 -0.30 11.74 -41.41
C THR A 44 0.07 10.40 -42.03
N GLN A 45 0.82 9.57 -41.30
CA GLN A 45 0.84 8.14 -41.58
C GLN A 45 -0.60 7.66 -41.47
N SER A 46 -1.15 7.15 -42.57
CA SER A 46 -2.46 6.50 -42.61
C SER A 46 -2.35 5.19 -41.79
N VAL A 47 -2.56 5.30 -40.48
CA VAL A 47 -2.85 4.14 -39.64
C VAL A 47 -4.13 3.55 -40.18
N VAL A 48 -4.09 2.31 -40.68
CA VAL A 48 -5.28 1.54 -41.05
C VAL A 48 -6.15 1.43 -39.79
N ARG A 49 -7.13 2.29 -39.66
CA ARG A 49 -8.06 2.27 -38.54
C ARG A 49 -9.06 1.15 -38.79
N LEU A 50 -9.09 0.17 -37.88
CA LEU A 50 -10.09 -0.88 -37.91
C LEU A 50 -11.48 -0.25 -37.73
N ASN A 51 -12.35 -0.41 -38.73
CA ASN A 51 -13.74 -0.07 -38.60
C ASN A 51 -14.46 -1.21 -37.87
N LEU A 52 -14.88 -0.96 -36.62
CA LEU A 52 -15.59 -1.96 -35.80
C LEU A 52 -17.03 -2.16 -36.23
N GLY A 53 -17.58 -1.19 -36.93
CA GLY A 53 -19.00 -1.14 -37.34
C GLY A 53 -19.44 0.29 -37.64
N TRP A 54 -20.70 0.57 -37.35
CA TRP A 54 -21.36 1.81 -37.69
C TRP A 54 -22.09 2.39 -36.50
N TRP A 55 -22.14 3.71 -36.44
CA TRP A 55 -22.83 4.45 -35.39
C TRP A 55 -23.63 5.60 -35.96
N ARG A 56 -24.84 5.84 -35.45
CA ARG A 56 -25.62 7.05 -35.77
C ARG A 56 -26.08 7.75 -34.50
N PRO A 57 -26.23 9.10 -34.56
CA PRO A 57 -26.73 9.88 -33.43
C PRO A 57 -28.20 9.56 -33.14
N ASP A 58 -28.58 9.59 -31.87
CA ASP A 58 -29.98 9.66 -31.44
C ASP A 58 -30.43 11.11 -31.25
N ARG A 59 -29.72 11.91 -30.44
CA ARG A 59 -30.07 13.30 -30.12
C ARG A 59 -28.90 14.28 -30.25
N THR A 60 -27.68 13.84 -30.11
CA THR A 60 -26.48 14.68 -30.06
C THR A 60 -25.47 14.27 -31.11
N ALA A 61 -24.91 15.23 -31.84
CA ALA A 61 -23.81 14.99 -32.76
C ALA A 61 -22.52 14.67 -32.00
N PRO A 62 -21.55 13.91 -32.62
CA PRO A 62 -20.23 13.70 -32.05
C PRO A 62 -19.49 15.03 -31.87
N VAL A 63 -18.80 15.19 -30.75
CA VAL A 63 -17.92 16.33 -30.48
C VAL A 63 -16.48 15.99 -30.89
N SER A 64 -15.76 16.98 -31.43
CA SER A 64 -14.39 16.79 -31.94
C SER A 64 -13.37 17.71 -31.26
N ASP A 65 -13.79 18.68 -30.45
CA ASP A 65 -12.89 19.54 -29.70
C ASP A 65 -12.45 18.88 -28.36
N SER A 66 -11.24 19.15 -27.93
CA SER A 66 -10.64 18.52 -26.75
C SER A 66 -11.40 18.80 -25.44
N ILE A 67 -12.02 19.96 -25.30
CA ILE A 67 -12.75 20.35 -24.08
C ILE A 67 -14.01 19.51 -23.93
N SER A 68 -14.80 19.42 -25.01
CA SER A 68 -16.03 18.63 -25.05
C SER A 68 -15.72 17.13 -24.90
N ILE A 69 -14.71 16.63 -25.61
CA ILE A 69 -14.20 15.24 -25.45
C ILE A 69 -13.80 14.97 -24.00
N ARG A 70 -13.02 15.85 -23.38
CA ARG A 70 -12.65 15.75 -21.96
C ARG A 70 -13.88 15.65 -21.06
N GLY A 71 -14.91 16.42 -21.35
CA GLY A 71 -16.20 16.36 -20.65
C GLY A 71 -16.83 14.96 -20.73
N LEU A 72 -16.92 14.39 -21.92
CA LEU A 72 -17.48 13.06 -22.15
C LEU A 72 -16.61 11.94 -21.54
N ILE A 73 -15.30 11.95 -21.75
CA ILE A 73 -14.37 10.96 -21.16
C ILE A 73 -14.47 10.96 -19.63
N GLY A 74 -14.61 12.15 -19.03
CA GLY A 74 -14.76 12.31 -17.58
C GLY A 74 -16.12 11.86 -17.05
N SER A 75 -17.15 11.71 -17.89
CA SER A 75 -18.45 11.15 -17.50
C SER A 75 -18.39 9.63 -17.48
N VAL A 76 -17.69 9.08 -16.48
CA VAL A 76 -17.30 7.66 -16.41
C VAL A 76 -18.45 6.65 -16.40
N LYS A 77 -19.68 7.10 -16.12
CA LYS A 77 -20.91 6.28 -16.18
C LYS A 77 -21.49 6.16 -17.60
N ALA A 78 -21.18 7.08 -18.49
CA ALA A 78 -21.74 7.09 -19.82
C ALA A 78 -20.97 6.13 -20.75
N PRO A 79 -21.64 5.22 -21.47
CA PRO A 79 -21.02 4.55 -22.60
C PRO A 79 -20.74 5.57 -23.69
N LEU A 80 -19.58 5.43 -24.36
CA LEU A 80 -19.17 6.33 -25.41
C LEU A 80 -18.87 5.57 -26.71
N ALA A 81 -19.21 6.18 -27.84
CA ALA A 81 -18.79 5.79 -29.18
C ALA A 81 -17.70 6.76 -29.67
N VAL A 82 -16.66 6.22 -30.28
CA VAL A 82 -15.64 6.99 -31.00
C VAL A 82 -15.81 6.72 -32.50
N VAL A 83 -16.02 7.76 -33.25
CA VAL A 83 -16.42 7.67 -34.66
C VAL A 83 -15.51 8.49 -35.58
N ASN A 84 -15.47 8.13 -36.85
CA ASN A 84 -14.79 8.91 -37.86
C ASN A 84 -15.79 9.90 -38.48
N THR A 85 -15.58 11.20 -38.30
CA THR A 85 -16.37 12.28 -38.89
C THR A 85 -15.61 12.92 -40.05
N ALA A 86 -16.27 13.77 -40.82
CA ALA A 86 -15.62 14.55 -41.88
C ALA A 86 -14.50 15.47 -41.36
N SER A 87 -14.57 15.89 -40.09
CA SER A 87 -13.55 16.71 -39.41
C SER A 87 -12.52 15.90 -38.62
N GLY A 88 -12.57 14.57 -38.66
CA GLY A 88 -11.66 13.69 -37.92
C GLY A 88 -12.34 12.85 -36.86
N ILE A 89 -11.64 12.57 -35.76
CA ILE A 89 -12.20 11.74 -34.66
C ILE A 89 -13.25 12.54 -33.89
N GLY A 90 -14.45 11.96 -33.77
CA GLY A 90 -15.49 12.46 -32.89
C GLY A 90 -15.83 11.49 -31.78
N VAL A 91 -16.26 12.02 -30.63
CA VAL A 91 -16.72 11.24 -29.46
C VAL A 91 -18.17 11.59 -29.17
N ALA A 92 -18.97 10.57 -28.91
CA ALA A 92 -20.40 10.76 -28.61
C ALA A 92 -20.84 9.88 -27.45
N ALA A 93 -21.84 10.35 -26.69
CA ALA A 93 -22.58 9.55 -25.73
C ALA A 93 -23.92 9.12 -26.35
N GLY A 94 -24.35 7.89 -26.12
CA GLY A 94 -25.58 7.34 -26.68
C GLY A 94 -25.46 6.99 -28.18
N GLY A 95 -26.58 7.00 -28.87
CA GLY A 95 -26.68 6.62 -30.30
C GLY A 95 -26.83 5.13 -30.55
N GLU A 96 -27.14 4.79 -31.79
CA GLU A 96 -27.31 3.40 -32.25
C GLU A 96 -25.97 2.88 -32.81
N THR A 97 -25.53 1.73 -32.30
CA THR A 97 -24.31 1.05 -32.75
C THR A 97 -24.65 -0.25 -33.45
N ARG A 98 -24.08 -0.51 -34.64
CA ARG A 98 -24.18 -1.76 -35.42
C ARG A 98 -22.80 -2.29 -35.70
N LEU A 99 -22.49 -3.44 -35.10
CA LEU A 99 -21.19 -4.11 -35.23
C LEU A 99 -21.20 -5.19 -36.29
N GLY A 100 -20.11 -5.32 -37.05
CA GLY A 100 -19.90 -6.44 -37.98
C GLY A 100 -20.87 -6.50 -39.16
N VAL A 101 -21.54 -5.39 -39.50
CA VAL A 101 -22.48 -5.32 -40.63
C VAL A 101 -21.94 -4.38 -41.74
N PRO A 102 -22.36 -4.55 -43.00
CA PRO A 102 -22.10 -3.57 -44.05
C PRO A 102 -22.68 -2.19 -43.70
N ASN A 103 -22.23 -1.14 -44.41
CA ASN A 103 -22.74 0.21 -44.19
C ASN A 103 -24.28 0.23 -44.30
N PRO A 104 -25.01 0.56 -43.22
CA PRO A 104 -26.46 0.46 -43.19
C PRO A 104 -27.15 1.71 -43.78
N GLY A 105 -26.40 2.77 -44.11
CA GLY A 105 -26.94 4.00 -44.71
C GLY A 105 -26.07 5.23 -44.48
N PRO A 106 -26.35 6.34 -45.22
CA PRO A 106 -25.53 7.55 -45.16
C PRO A 106 -25.60 8.30 -43.82
N GLU A 107 -26.59 8.01 -42.98
CA GLU A 107 -26.76 8.57 -41.65
C GLU A 107 -25.83 7.92 -40.60
N PHE A 108 -25.15 6.84 -40.98
CA PHE A 108 -24.20 6.12 -40.10
C PHE A 108 -22.76 6.57 -40.35
N LEU A 109 -22.03 6.81 -39.25
CA LEU A 109 -20.61 7.11 -39.26
C LEU A 109 -19.80 5.84 -38.96
N PRO A 110 -18.58 5.70 -39.51
CA PRO A 110 -17.69 4.58 -39.15
C PRO A 110 -17.34 4.60 -37.66
N LEU A 111 -17.61 3.51 -36.98
CA LEU A 111 -17.30 3.33 -35.56
C LEU A 111 -15.85 2.85 -35.39
N LEU A 112 -15.00 3.60 -34.69
CA LEU A 112 -13.59 3.32 -34.46
C LEU A 112 -13.36 2.59 -33.15
N ALA A 113 -14.09 2.97 -32.09
CA ALA A 113 -13.98 2.37 -30.76
C ALA A 113 -15.26 2.55 -29.95
N THR A 114 -15.43 1.73 -28.92
CA THR A 114 -16.46 1.89 -27.90
C THR A 114 -15.83 1.93 -26.51
N LEU A 115 -16.39 2.72 -25.62
CA LEU A 115 -16.03 2.77 -24.21
C LEU A 115 -17.24 2.38 -23.37
N PRO A 116 -17.20 1.27 -22.65
CA PRO A 116 -18.24 0.96 -21.68
C PRO A 116 -18.15 1.91 -20.47
N PRO A 117 -19.20 1.99 -19.64
CA PRO A 117 -19.11 2.59 -18.32
C PRO A 117 -18.00 1.90 -17.50
N ILE A 118 -17.19 2.71 -16.81
CA ILE A 118 -16.22 2.23 -15.81
C ILE A 118 -16.34 3.18 -14.63
N THR A 119 -16.92 2.73 -13.53
CA THR A 119 -17.09 3.53 -12.32
C THR A 119 -16.18 3.05 -11.18
N PRO A 120 -15.88 3.90 -10.19
CA PRO A 120 -15.01 3.54 -9.07
C PRO A 120 -15.42 2.27 -8.30
N ASP A 121 -16.71 2.00 -8.21
CA ASP A 121 -17.29 0.80 -7.59
C ASP A 121 -17.16 -0.47 -8.43
N MET A 122 -16.84 -0.34 -9.72
CA MET A 122 -16.55 -1.48 -10.61
C MET A 122 -15.07 -1.92 -10.55
N LEU A 123 -14.18 -1.14 -9.91
CA LEU A 123 -12.77 -1.45 -9.83
C LEU A 123 -12.50 -2.55 -8.80
N GLY A 124 -11.58 -3.48 -9.13
CA GLY A 124 -11.17 -4.57 -8.27
C GLY A 124 -12.08 -5.79 -8.30
N ASP A 125 -12.07 -6.58 -7.22
CA ASP A 125 -12.84 -7.82 -7.11
C ASP A 125 -14.16 -7.57 -6.37
N PRO A 126 -15.33 -7.79 -6.98
CA PRO A 126 -16.62 -7.69 -6.31
C PRO A 126 -16.76 -8.61 -5.08
N ALA A 127 -16.03 -9.74 -5.06
CA ALA A 127 -16.01 -10.63 -3.92
C ALA A 127 -15.36 -10.00 -2.68
N PHE A 128 -14.38 -9.11 -2.85
CA PHE A 128 -13.83 -8.31 -1.75
C PHE A 128 -14.87 -7.34 -1.18
N GLN A 129 -15.57 -6.63 -2.06
CA GLN A 129 -16.62 -5.70 -1.65
C GLN A 129 -17.74 -6.42 -0.89
N THR A 130 -18.23 -7.52 -1.44
CA THR A 130 -19.29 -8.34 -0.81
C THR A 130 -18.86 -8.92 0.52
N ALA A 131 -17.65 -9.48 0.59
CA ALA A 131 -17.13 -10.11 1.81
C ALA A 131 -17.03 -9.12 2.99
N HIS A 132 -16.72 -7.86 2.71
CA HIS A 132 -16.53 -6.83 3.73
C HIS A 132 -17.66 -5.79 3.80
N GLY A 133 -18.71 -5.91 3.01
CA GLY A 133 -19.81 -4.93 2.98
C GLY A 133 -19.37 -3.55 2.48
N LEU A 134 -18.48 -3.51 1.49
CA LEU A 134 -17.89 -2.29 0.93
C LEU A 134 -18.56 -1.90 -0.38
N ARG A 135 -18.47 -0.62 -0.71
CA ARG A 135 -18.81 -0.11 -2.04
C ARG A 135 -17.59 -0.09 -2.97
N TYR A 136 -16.40 0.12 -2.44
CA TYR A 136 -15.18 0.28 -3.22
C TYR A 136 -14.11 -0.71 -2.78
N SER A 137 -13.34 -1.24 -3.71
CA SER A 137 -12.19 -2.11 -3.46
C SER A 137 -10.96 -1.29 -3.04
N TYR A 138 -11.10 -0.53 -1.95
CA TYR A 138 -10.09 0.39 -1.44
C TYR A 138 -9.98 0.32 0.08
N MET A 139 -8.75 0.30 0.58
CA MET A 139 -8.44 0.25 1.99
C MET A 139 -7.40 1.30 2.37
N THR A 140 -7.58 1.98 3.50
CA THR A 140 -6.48 2.69 4.17
C THR A 140 -5.76 1.71 5.09
N GLY A 141 -4.48 1.41 4.79
CA GLY A 141 -3.66 0.52 5.60
C GLY A 141 -3.37 1.10 6.98
N ALA A 142 -3.19 0.24 7.95
CA ALA A 142 -2.82 0.64 9.30
C ALA A 142 -1.47 1.37 9.32
N MET A 143 -1.41 2.42 10.09
CA MET A 143 -0.20 3.19 10.38
C MET A 143 -0.06 3.30 11.90
N ALA A 144 1.05 2.77 12.43
CA ALA A 144 1.32 2.62 13.86
C ALA A 144 1.17 3.91 14.68
N ASN A 145 1.16 3.78 16.00
CA ASN A 145 1.03 4.87 16.97
C ASN A 145 -0.27 5.71 16.82
N GLY A 146 -1.32 5.12 16.23
CA GLY A 146 -2.58 5.81 16.00
C GLY A 146 -2.54 6.83 14.85
N ILE A 147 -1.52 6.78 13.98
CA ILE A 147 -1.47 7.58 12.75
C ILE A 147 -2.63 7.18 11.82
N GLY A 148 -2.87 5.86 11.63
CA GLY A 148 -4.15 5.35 11.16
C GLY A 148 -5.19 5.55 12.26
N SER A 149 -5.80 6.72 12.31
CA SER A 149 -6.64 7.18 13.43
C SER A 149 -8.05 6.60 13.38
N ALA A 150 -8.81 6.75 14.46
CA ALA A 150 -10.23 6.45 14.46
C ALA A 150 -11.00 7.34 13.47
N ASP A 151 -10.59 8.60 13.29
CA ASP A 151 -11.20 9.52 12.33
C ASP A 151 -11.07 9.00 10.89
N ILE A 152 -9.86 8.54 10.48
CA ILE A 152 -9.67 7.88 9.18
C ILE A 152 -10.61 6.69 9.02
N VAL A 153 -10.68 5.82 10.04
CA VAL A 153 -11.48 4.59 9.96
C VAL A 153 -12.98 4.90 9.85
N GLU A 154 -13.47 5.87 10.62
CA GLU A 154 -14.86 6.31 10.56
C GLU A 154 -15.22 6.91 9.20
N GLU A 155 -14.43 7.84 8.68
CA GLU A 155 -14.68 8.47 7.39
C GLU A 155 -14.67 7.45 6.25
N MET A 156 -13.70 6.53 6.25
CA MET A 156 -13.61 5.46 5.26
C MET A 156 -14.81 4.51 5.34
N GLY A 157 -15.20 4.06 6.54
CA GLY A 157 -16.35 3.19 6.75
C GLY A 157 -17.66 3.83 6.28
N ARG A 158 -17.88 5.12 6.61
CA ARG A 158 -19.07 5.88 6.14
C ARG A 158 -19.09 6.02 4.62
N ALA A 159 -17.92 6.13 3.99
CA ALA A 159 -17.78 6.25 2.54
C ALA A 159 -17.88 4.91 1.78
N GLY A 160 -18.04 3.78 2.48
CA GLY A 160 -18.10 2.45 1.87
C GLY A 160 -16.73 1.90 1.45
N MET A 161 -15.68 2.30 2.16
CA MET A 161 -14.30 1.82 2.03
C MET A 161 -13.82 1.24 3.36
N LEU A 162 -12.70 0.50 3.36
CA LEU A 162 -12.17 -0.10 4.57
C LEU A 162 -11.09 0.78 5.19
N GLY A 163 -11.27 1.15 6.47
CA GLY A 163 -10.24 1.79 7.28
C GLY A 163 -9.61 0.82 8.27
N SER A 164 -8.29 0.89 8.46
CA SER A 164 -7.56 0.08 9.45
C SER A 164 -6.94 0.96 10.53
N PHE A 165 -7.34 0.73 11.79
CA PHE A 165 -6.81 1.49 12.93
C PHE A 165 -5.40 1.05 13.28
N GLY A 166 -4.49 2.01 13.44
CA GLY A 166 -3.06 1.79 13.69
C GLY A 166 -2.74 1.48 15.16
N ALA A 167 -3.09 0.29 15.63
CA ALA A 167 -2.96 -0.12 17.03
C ALA A 167 -1.52 -0.37 17.50
N ALA A 168 -0.58 -0.66 16.59
CA ALA A 168 0.81 -0.91 16.92
C ALA A 168 1.43 0.23 17.74
N GLY A 169 2.15 -0.10 18.82
CA GLY A 169 2.80 0.86 19.72
C GLY A 169 1.86 1.57 20.72
N LEU A 170 0.55 1.28 20.69
CA LEU A 170 -0.42 1.83 21.63
C LEU A 170 -0.60 0.91 22.87
N SER A 171 -1.06 1.51 23.97
CA SER A 171 -1.48 0.75 25.16
C SER A 171 -2.85 0.08 24.95
N ILE A 172 -3.12 -0.96 25.74
CA ILE A 172 -4.40 -1.69 25.72
C ILE A 172 -5.58 -0.73 25.95
N GLU A 173 -5.44 0.25 26.85
CA GLU A 173 -6.47 1.25 27.16
C GLU A 173 -6.81 2.11 25.94
N ARG A 174 -5.79 2.59 25.21
CA ARG A 174 -5.99 3.39 23.99
C ARG A 174 -6.61 2.58 22.87
N ILE A 175 -6.23 1.31 22.73
CA ILE A 175 -6.85 0.40 21.76
C ILE A 175 -8.31 0.16 22.15
N THR A 176 -8.61 -0.05 23.42
CA THR A 176 -9.98 -0.22 23.94
C THR A 176 -10.84 0.99 23.62
N GLN A 177 -10.36 2.20 23.91
CA GLN A 177 -11.08 3.45 23.59
C GLN A 177 -11.39 3.57 22.09
N ALA A 178 -10.44 3.18 21.23
CA ALA A 178 -10.67 3.20 19.79
C ALA A 178 -11.72 2.15 19.36
N ILE A 179 -11.72 0.95 19.95
CA ILE A 179 -12.75 -0.07 19.70
C ILE A 179 -14.13 0.46 20.10
N ASP A 180 -14.27 1.03 21.30
CA ASP A 180 -15.54 1.58 21.80
C ASP A 180 -16.08 2.66 20.86
N ARG A 181 -15.20 3.58 20.45
CA ARG A 181 -15.55 4.66 19.53
C ARG A 181 -16.01 4.12 18.16
N LEU A 182 -15.23 3.22 17.56
CA LEU A 182 -15.53 2.71 16.22
C LEU A 182 -16.78 1.82 16.21
N GLN A 183 -17.00 1.01 17.24
CA GLN A 183 -18.23 0.22 17.38
C GLN A 183 -19.47 1.10 17.55
N ALA A 184 -19.36 2.22 18.26
CA ALA A 184 -20.45 3.19 18.40
C ALA A 184 -20.68 4.02 17.13
N GLY A 185 -19.62 4.42 16.43
CA GLY A 185 -19.68 5.32 15.26
C GLY A 185 -19.97 4.64 13.93
N LEU A 186 -19.69 3.33 13.81
CA LEU A 186 -19.78 2.54 12.59
C LEU A 186 -20.70 1.33 12.78
N VAL A 187 -21.91 1.56 13.29
CA VAL A 187 -22.93 0.51 13.39
C VAL A 187 -23.17 -0.07 11.99
N ASP A 188 -23.04 -1.40 11.85
CA ASP A 188 -23.18 -2.14 10.58
C ASP A 188 -22.23 -1.72 9.44
N LYS A 189 -21.19 -0.97 9.75
CA LYS A 189 -20.12 -0.61 8.78
C LYS A 189 -18.82 -1.36 9.11
N PRO A 190 -18.05 -1.72 8.09
CA PRO A 190 -16.79 -2.43 8.31
C PRO A 190 -15.70 -1.50 8.84
N PHE A 191 -14.91 -2.04 9.76
CA PHE A 191 -13.65 -1.45 10.22
C PHE A 191 -12.63 -2.55 10.50
N CYS A 192 -11.37 -2.19 10.48
CA CYS A 192 -10.26 -3.09 10.68
C CYS A 192 -9.33 -2.56 11.79
N PHE A 193 -8.69 -3.45 12.52
CA PHE A 193 -7.67 -3.13 13.52
C PHE A 193 -6.34 -3.79 13.16
N ASN A 194 -5.26 -3.07 13.32
CA ASN A 194 -3.92 -3.63 13.15
C ASN A 194 -3.58 -4.63 14.27
N LEU A 195 -3.00 -5.76 13.89
CA LEU A 195 -2.24 -6.65 14.77
C LEU A 195 -0.83 -6.78 14.22
N ILE A 196 0.15 -6.27 14.98
CA ILE A 196 1.57 -6.33 14.57
C ILE A 196 2.28 -7.45 15.29
N HIS A 197 3.15 -8.15 14.57
CA HIS A 197 4.09 -9.09 15.19
C HIS A 197 5.16 -8.34 15.98
N SER A 198 5.27 -8.65 17.26
CA SER A 198 6.22 -8.02 18.19
C SER A 198 7.07 -9.09 18.88
N PRO A 199 8.14 -9.57 18.23
CA PRO A 199 8.96 -10.67 18.77
C PRO A 199 9.58 -10.35 20.12
N ASN A 200 9.83 -9.07 20.41
CA ASN A 200 10.37 -8.60 21.69
C ASN A 200 9.28 -8.36 22.77
N GLU A 201 7.99 -8.45 22.42
CA GLU A 201 6.87 -8.21 23.34
C GLU A 201 5.72 -9.22 23.10
N PRO A 202 5.96 -10.54 23.20
CA PRO A 202 4.96 -11.56 22.87
C PRO A 202 3.74 -11.52 23.81
N ALA A 203 3.90 -11.09 25.05
CA ALA A 203 2.81 -10.90 26.00
C ALA A 203 1.85 -9.80 25.56
N HIS A 204 2.36 -8.73 24.94
CA HIS A 204 1.53 -7.65 24.41
C HIS A 204 0.69 -8.11 23.20
N GLU A 205 1.27 -8.87 22.27
CA GLU A 205 0.53 -9.46 21.12
C GLU A 205 -0.61 -10.34 21.64
N SER A 206 -0.34 -11.20 22.65
CA SER A 206 -1.35 -12.05 23.27
C SER A 206 -2.48 -11.25 23.93
N ALA A 207 -2.14 -10.17 24.64
CA ALA A 207 -3.12 -9.29 25.30
C ALA A 207 -4.00 -8.54 24.28
N VAL A 208 -3.43 -8.11 23.16
CA VAL A 208 -4.19 -7.46 22.06
C VAL A 208 -5.15 -8.46 21.41
N VAL A 209 -4.72 -9.69 21.15
CA VAL A 209 -5.59 -10.75 20.60
C VAL A 209 -6.73 -11.06 21.57
N GLU A 210 -6.44 -11.21 22.86
CA GLU A 210 -7.47 -11.41 23.89
C GLU A 210 -8.48 -10.26 23.91
N LEU A 211 -8.02 -9.01 23.84
CA LEU A 211 -8.87 -7.84 23.76
C LEU A 211 -9.78 -7.90 22.53
N TYR A 212 -9.21 -8.19 21.34
CA TYR A 212 -9.99 -8.25 20.10
C TYR A 212 -11.07 -9.34 20.13
N LEU A 213 -10.73 -10.53 20.62
CA LEU A 213 -11.68 -11.62 20.76
C LEU A 213 -12.81 -11.26 21.74
N ARG A 214 -12.47 -10.74 22.92
CA ARG A 214 -13.44 -10.35 23.96
C ARG A 214 -14.36 -9.21 23.51
N ARG A 215 -13.83 -8.24 22.75
CA ARG A 215 -14.57 -7.08 22.24
C ARG A 215 -15.25 -7.34 20.90
N GLY A 216 -15.10 -8.54 20.33
CA GLY A 216 -15.73 -8.91 19.06
C GLY A 216 -15.22 -8.14 17.85
N VAL A 217 -13.94 -7.74 17.82
CA VAL A 217 -13.28 -7.21 16.62
C VAL A 217 -13.18 -8.34 15.61
N LYS A 218 -13.87 -8.22 14.47
CA LYS A 218 -14.05 -9.31 13.49
C LYS A 218 -13.07 -9.28 12.32
N LEU A 219 -12.34 -8.19 12.15
CA LEU A 219 -11.40 -8.02 11.05
C LEU A 219 -10.12 -7.37 11.56
N ILE A 220 -8.98 -8.02 11.29
CA ILE A 220 -7.66 -7.48 11.60
C ILE A 220 -6.78 -7.41 10.35
N GLU A 221 -5.85 -6.45 10.36
CA GLU A 221 -4.71 -6.36 9.45
C GLU A 221 -3.46 -6.87 10.16
N ALA A 222 -3.01 -8.08 9.78
CA ALA A 222 -1.80 -8.68 10.34
C ALA A 222 -0.58 -8.18 9.57
N SER A 223 0.39 -7.57 10.28
CA SER A 223 1.57 -6.94 9.66
C SER A 223 2.87 -7.26 10.40
N ALA A 224 3.99 -7.16 9.69
CA ALA A 224 5.36 -7.41 10.15
C ALA A 224 5.61 -8.85 10.65
N TYR A 225 4.75 -9.80 10.29
CA TYR A 225 4.96 -11.21 10.65
C TYR A 225 6.11 -11.81 9.82
N LEU A 226 7.01 -12.50 10.52
CA LEU A 226 8.05 -13.34 9.93
C LEU A 226 7.65 -14.82 9.97
N ASP A 227 6.81 -15.16 10.94
CA ASP A 227 6.18 -16.48 11.12
C ASP A 227 4.79 -16.32 11.75
N LEU A 228 3.98 -17.39 11.69
CA LEU A 228 2.71 -17.42 12.41
C LEU A 228 2.97 -17.62 13.92
N THR A 229 2.25 -16.87 14.74
CA THR A 229 2.28 -16.98 16.21
C THR A 229 1.03 -17.68 16.73
N ALA A 230 1.13 -18.29 17.92
CA ALA A 230 -0.03 -18.92 18.56
C ALA A 230 -1.18 -17.90 18.80
N PRO A 231 -0.93 -16.65 19.26
CA PRO A 231 -1.99 -15.65 19.37
C PRO A 231 -2.71 -15.35 18.04
N LEU A 232 -1.95 -15.19 16.93
CA LEU A 232 -2.54 -14.93 15.61
C LEU A 232 -3.40 -16.13 15.13
N VAL A 233 -2.90 -17.36 15.29
CA VAL A 233 -3.66 -18.57 14.96
C VAL A 233 -4.90 -18.68 15.85
N ARG A 234 -4.79 -18.41 17.15
CA ARG A 234 -5.92 -18.36 18.06
C ARG A 234 -7.00 -17.39 17.59
N TYR A 235 -6.61 -16.16 17.18
CA TYR A 235 -7.56 -15.19 16.63
C TYR A 235 -8.31 -15.75 15.42
N ARG A 236 -7.61 -16.38 14.48
CA ARG A 236 -8.19 -16.96 13.27
C ARG A 236 -9.16 -18.10 13.58
N VAL A 237 -8.79 -18.98 14.51
CA VAL A 237 -9.49 -20.24 14.80
C VAL A 237 -10.64 -20.06 15.79
N ALA A 238 -10.56 -19.08 16.68
CA ALA A 238 -11.61 -18.83 17.67
C ALA A 238 -12.96 -18.53 16.98
N GLY A 239 -13.99 -19.29 17.40
CA GLY A 239 -15.35 -19.16 16.87
C GLY A 239 -15.56 -19.82 15.49
N LEU A 240 -14.61 -20.64 14.98
CA LEU A 240 -14.86 -21.49 13.83
C LEU A 240 -16.02 -22.45 14.12
N ARG A 241 -16.89 -22.59 13.13
CA ARG A 241 -18.06 -23.49 13.20
C ARG A 241 -18.30 -24.17 11.86
N PRO A 242 -18.94 -25.34 11.85
CA PRO A 242 -19.42 -25.95 10.61
C PRO A 242 -20.47 -25.04 9.94
N GLY A 243 -20.29 -24.80 8.66
CA GLY A 243 -21.25 -24.11 7.82
C GLY A 243 -22.05 -25.09 6.96
N PRO A 244 -22.81 -24.60 5.97
CA PRO A 244 -23.50 -25.43 5.00
C PRO A 244 -22.50 -26.38 4.32
N ASN A 245 -22.91 -27.64 4.14
CA ASN A 245 -22.09 -28.71 3.53
C ASN A 245 -20.79 -29.04 4.30
N GLY A 246 -20.75 -28.80 5.62
CA GLY A 246 -19.59 -29.12 6.46
C GLY A 246 -18.36 -28.21 6.24
N LYS A 247 -18.44 -27.20 5.36
CA LYS A 247 -17.35 -26.26 5.16
C LYS A 247 -17.21 -25.32 6.35
N PRO A 248 -15.96 -25.00 6.80
CA PRO A 248 -15.77 -24.12 7.94
C PRO A 248 -16.20 -22.67 7.65
N VAL A 249 -16.85 -22.07 8.62
CA VAL A 249 -17.19 -20.62 8.60
C VAL A 249 -16.37 -19.93 9.66
N ALA A 250 -15.50 -19.00 9.22
CA ALA A 250 -14.71 -18.19 10.11
C ALA A 250 -15.50 -16.97 10.60
N GLN A 251 -15.48 -16.75 11.90
CA GLN A 251 -16.06 -15.56 12.52
C GLN A 251 -15.08 -14.37 12.45
N ASN A 252 -13.79 -14.65 12.57
CA ASN A 252 -12.71 -13.68 12.59
C ASN A 252 -11.94 -13.75 11.27
N ARG A 253 -11.73 -12.58 10.65
CA ARG A 253 -11.11 -12.44 9.34
C ARG A 253 -9.76 -11.76 9.46
N ILE A 254 -8.83 -12.12 8.56
CA ILE A 254 -7.48 -11.56 8.53
C ILE A 254 -7.19 -11.04 7.14
N VAL A 255 -6.75 -9.77 7.06
CA VAL A 255 -6.03 -9.19 5.94
C VAL A 255 -4.54 -9.30 6.27
N ALA A 256 -3.80 -10.17 5.60
CA ALA A 256 -2.38 -10.38 5.84
C ALA A 256 -1.54 -9.47 4.95
N LYS A 257 -0.70 -8.60 5.52
CA LYS A 257 0.19 -7.69 4.79
C LYS A 257 1.60 -8.26 4.74
N VAL A 258 2.08 -8.62 3.55
CA VAL A 258 3.32 -9.38 3.37
C VAL A 258 4.08 -8.97 2.11
N SER A 259 5.42 -9.09 2.15
CA SER A 259 6.33 -8.81 1.03
C SER A 259 7.18 -10.02 0.63
N ARG A 260 7.11 -11.14 1.40
CA ARG A 260 7.95 -12.34 1.25
C ARG A 260 7.12 -13.56 0.94
N ILE A 261 7.60 -14.37 -0.03
CA ILE A 261 6.91 -15.58 -0.48
C ILE A 261 6.77 -16.61 0.65
N GLU A 262 7.81 -16.78 1.47
CA GLU A 262 7.82 -17.73 2.58
C GLU A 262 6.79 -17.38 3.66
N VAL A 263 6.58 -16.10 3.94
CA VAL A 263 5.55 -15.62 4.86
C VAL A 263 4.17 -15.72 4.23
N ALA A 264 4.03 -15.28 2.96
CA ALA A 264 2.80 -15.40 2.20
C ALA A 264 2.30 -16.84 2.12
N THR A 265 3.22 -17.81 1.92
CA THR A 265 2.89 -19.24 1.90
C THR A 265 2.20 -19.67 3.19
N LYS A 266 2.67 -19.21 4.34
CA LYS A 266 2.08 -19.52 5.65
C LYS A 266 0.67 -18.95 5.79
N PHE A 267 0.45 -17.72 5.36
CA PHE A 267 -0.89 -17.09 5.41
C PHE A 267 -1.86 -17.68 4.38
N LEU A 268 -1.37 -18.13 3.25
CA LEU A 268 -2.16 -18.76 2.19
C LEU A 268 -2.38 -20.27 2.41
N SER A 269 -1.85 -20.83 3.49
CA SER A 269 -2.00 -22.23 3.89
C SER A 269 -2.81 -22.35 5.19
N PRO A 270 -3.30 -23.54 5.53
CA PRO A 270 -3.85 -23.80 6.85
C PRO A 270 -2.80 -23.59 7.95
N PRO A 271 -3.20 -23.28 9.20
CA PRO A 271 -2.28 -23.21 10.32
C PRO A 271 -1.58 -24.55 10.56
N SER A 272 -0.33 -24.48 11.05
CA SER A 272 0.43 -25.71 11.31
C SER A 272 -0.20 -26.55 12.44
N GLN A 273 -0.15 -27.87 12.29
CA GLN A 273 -0.67 -28.81 13.30
C GLN A 273 -0.02 -28.59 14.67
N ARG A 274 1.26 -28.22 14.70
CA ARG A 274 1.97 -27.89 15.94
C ARG A 274 1.27 -26.77 16.72
N LEU A 275 0.95 -25.65 16.06
CA LEU A 275 0.26 -24.52 16.70
C LEU A 275 -1.16 -24.87 17.10
N LEU A 276 -1.88 -25.65 16.29
CA LEU A 276 -3.23 -26.11 16.64
C LEU A 276 -3.21 -27.00 17.89
N ASN A 277 -2.28 -27.97 17.97
CA ASN A 277 -2.12 -28.85 19.12
C ASN A 277 -1.75 -28.07 20.40
N GLU A 278 -0.87 -27.06 20.28
CA GLU A 278 -0.49 -26.17 21.37
C GLU A 278 -1.71 -25.41 21.91
N LEU A 279 -2.53 -24.82 21.03
CA LEU A 279 -3.72 -24.09 21.42
C LEU A 279 -4.82 -24.98 22.02
N VAL A 280 -4.98 -26.21 21.54
CA VAL A 280 -5.91 -27.18 22.10
C VAL A 280 -5.44 -27.63 23.49
N ALA A 281 -4.16 -27.99 23.64
CA ALA A 281 -3.58 -28.37 24.93
C ALA A 281 -3.68 -27.24 25.98
N GLY A 282 -3.56 -25.98 25.55
CA GLY A 282 -3.76 -24.80 26.38
C GLY A 282 -5.22 -24.42 26.63
N GLY A 283 -6.18 -25.16 26.10
CA GLY A 283 -7.62 -24.85 26.25
C GLY A 283 -8.08 -23.57 25.55
N GLN A 284 -7.28 -23.02 24.63
CA GLN A 284 -7.54 -21.76 23.95
C GLN A 284 -8.44 -21.89 22.70
N VAL A 285 -8.49 -23.07 22.13
CA VAL A 285 -9.41 -23.48 21.07
C VAL A 285 -9.88 -24.92 21.31
N THR A 286 -11.07 -25.28 20.78
CA THR A 286 -11.57 -26.64 20.91
C THR A 286 -10.94 -27.58 19.87
N PRO A 287 -10.89 -28.90 20.10
CA PRO A 287 -10.45 -29.88 19.10
C PRO A 287 -11.25 -29.79 17.80
N GLU A 288 -12.55 -29.48 17.88
CA GLU A 288 -13.40 -29.30 16.71
C GLU A 288 -13.00 -28.06 15.89
N GLN A 289 -12.73 -26.94 16.54
CA GLN A 289 -12.23 -25.73 15.87
C GLN A 289 -10.87 -25.98 15.22
N ALA A 290 -9.97 -26.68 15.89
CA ALA A 290 -8.67 -27.05 15.34
C ALA A 290 -8.83 -27.92 14.08
N LYS A 291 -9.75 -28.89 14.10
CA LYS A 291 -10.04 -29.75 12.94
C LYS A 291 -10.63 -28.96 11.77
N LEU A 292 -11.54 -28.03 12.01
CA LEU A 292 -12.09 -27.16 10.98
C LEU A 292 -11.02 -26.26 10.35
N ALA A 293 -10.03 -25.80 11.14
CA ALA A 293 -8.96 -24.95 10.68
C ALA A 293 -8.02 -25.61 9.65
N GLU A 294 -7.94 -26.94 9.62
CA GLU A 294 -7.12 -27.68 8.64
C GLU A 294 -7.57 -27.45 7.18
N SER A 295 -8.79 -27.00 6.96
CA SER A 295 -9.38 -26.74 5.63
C SER A 295 -9.58 -25.26 5.33
N LEU A 296 -9.00 -24.34 6.14
CA LEU A 296 -9.05 -22.90 5.95
C LEU A 296 -7.64 -22.29 5.81
N PRO A 297 -7.45 -21.29 4.93
CA PRO A 297 -6.23 -20.49 4.93
C PRO A 297 -6.19 -19.60 6.17
N MET A 298 -5.00 -19.19 6.56
CA MET A 298 -4.80 -18.27 7.69
C MET A 298 -5.36 -16.87 7.43
N CYS A 299 -5.50 -16.44 6.19
CA CYS A 299 -6.09 -15.14 5.85
C CYS A 299 -7.23 -15.27 4.83
N ASP A 300 -8.11 -14.28 4.81
CA ASP A 300 -9.16 -14.14 3.79
C ASP A 300 -8.69 -13.28 2.63
N ASP A 301 -7.81 -12.31 2.95
CA ASP A 301 -7.20 -11.38 2.02
C ASP A 301 -5.70 -11.28 2.31
N LEU A 302 -4.90 -11.15 1.26
CA LEU A 302 -3.48 -10.93 1.38
C LEU A 302 -3.11 -9.67 0.60
N VAL A 303 -2.38 -8.78 1.22
CA VAL A 303 -1.82 -7.58 0.61
C VAL A 303 -0.38 -7.85 0.22
N ALA A 304 -0.09 -7.82 -1.07
CA ALA A 304 1.27 -7.74 -1.58
C ALA A 304 1.83 -6.36 -1.24
N GLU A 305 2.62 -6.26 -0.17
CA GLU A 305 3.19 -4.99 0.29
C GLU A 305 4.49 -4.70 -0.44
N ALA A 306 4.40 -3.87 -1.47
CA ALA A 306 5.55 -3.38 -2.21
C ALA A 306 6.27 -2.26 -1.44
N ASP A 307 7.17 -1.52 -2.10
CA ASP A 307 7.93 -0.42 -1.50
C ASP A 307 7.01 0.61 -0.83
N SER A 308 7.13 0.74 0.50
CA SER A 308 6.22 1.49 1.35
C SER A 308 6.95 2.16 2.52
N GLY A 309 6.28 3.07 3.24
CA GLY A 309 6.80 3.66 4.48
C GLY A 309 6.78 2.67 5.65
N GLY A 310 7.70 2.82 6.59
CA GLY A 310 7.83 1.92 7.75
C GLY A 310 8.62 0.64 7.40
N HIS A 311 8.22 -0.49 7.98
CA HIS A 311 8.82 -1.79 7.64
C HIS A 311 8.52 -2.14 6.17
N THR A 312 9.56 -2.32 5.38
CA THR A 312 9.45 -2.65 3.96
C THR A 312 10.68 -3.43 3.49
N ASP A 313 10.47 -4.34 2.55
CA ASP A 313 11.55 -5.01 1.82
C ASP A 313 11.89 -4.30 0.49
N ASN A 314 11.32 -3.11 0.26
CA ASN A 314 11.50 -2.30 -0.97
C ASN A 314 11.25 -3.10 -2.26
N ARG A 315 10.27 -4.01 -2.26
CA ARG A 315 9.95 -4.84 -3.43
C ARG A 315 9.20 -4.03 -4.47
N PRO A 316 9.59 -4.12 -5.77
CA PRO A 316 8.82 -3.47 -6.83
C PRO A 316 7.41 -4.07 -6.97
N ALA A 317 6.38 -3.24 -7.00
CA ALA A 317 4.97 -3.67 -7.10
C ALA A 317 4.71 -4.53 -8.35
N ILE A 318 5.32 -4.16 -9.47
CA ILE A 318 5.16 -4.83 -10.77
C ILE A 318 5.67 -6.28 -10.79
N THR A 319 6.59 -6.65 -9.91
CA THR A 319 7.06 -8.03 -9.76
C THR A 319 6.42 -8.74 -8.59
N LEU A 320 6.13 -8.03 -7.51
CA LEU A 320 5.59 -8.63 -6.29
C LEU A 320 4.15 -9.13 -6.48
N LEU A 321 3.26 -8.32 -7.03
CA LEU A 321 1.84 -8.70 -7.19
C LEU A 321 1.66 -9.95 -8.05
N PRO A 322 2.24 -10.07 -9.26
CA PRO A 322 2.13 -11.28 -10.07
C PRO A 322 2.69 -12.53 -9.37
N THR A 323 3.77 -12.36 -8.59
CA THR A 323 4.36 -13.45 -7.80
C THR A 323 3.39 -13.95 -6.73
N MET A 324 2.73 -13.04 -6.00
CA MET A 324 1.74 -13.40 -4.97
C MET A 324 0.47 -14.03 -5.58
N LEU A 325 0.02 -13.54 -6.74
CA LEU A 325 -1.09 -14.15 -7.48
C LEU A 325 -0.76 -15.59 -7.94
N ALA A 326 0.42 -15.81 -8.48
CA ALA A 326 0.87 -17.15 -8.88
C ALA A 326 0.99 -18.10 -7.69
N LEU A 327 1.53 -17.63 -6.56
CA LEU A 327 1.61 -18.39 -5.31
C LEU A 327 0.20 -18.76 -4.80
N ARG A 328 -0.71 -17.80 -4.74
CA ARG A 328 -2.10 -18.02 -4.34
C ARG A 328 -2.77 -19.09 -5.22
N ASN A 329 -2.62 -18.99 -6.54
CA ASN A 329 -3.23 -19.95 -7.46
C ASN A 329 -2.70 -21.36 -7.25
N ARG A 330 -1.39 -21.52 -7.03
CA ARG A 330 -0.78 -22.83 -6.73
C ARG A 330 -1.31 -23.43 -5.43
N LEU A 331 -1.38 -22.62 -4.35
CA LEU A 331 -1.87 -23.10 -3.06
C LEU A 331 -3.38 -23.34 -3.07
N GLN A 332 -4.16 -22.54 -3.80
CA GLN A 332 -5.58 -22.78 -4.02
C GLN A 332 -5.82 -24.11 -4.74
N SER A 333 -4.99 -24.45 -5.75
CA SER A 333 -5.06 -25.74 -6.44
C SER A 333 -4.68 -26.92 -5.53
N GLN A 334 -3.73 -26.70 -4.61
CA GLN A 334 -3.28 -27.71 -3.65
C GLN A 334 -4.33 -27.98 -2.56
N TYR A 335 -4.88 -26.94 -1.94
CA TYR A 335 -5.77 -27.08 -0.79
C TYR A 335 -7.25 -27.04 -1.14
N GLN A 336 -7.63 -26.55 -2.31
CA GLN A 336 -9.00 -26.45 -2.81
C GLN A 336 -9.95 -25.75 -1.81
N PHE A 337 -9.51 -24.65 -1.23
CA PHE A 337 -10.33 -23.88 -0.30
C PHE A 337 -11.67 -23.48 -0.93
N ALA A 338 -12.71 -23.43 -0.10
CA ALA A 338 -14.06 -23.07 -0.54
C ALA A 338 -14.15 -21.67 -1.15
N VAL A 339 -13.35 -20.74 -0.62
CA VAL A 339 -13.23 -19.35 -1.10
C VAL A 339 -11.74 -19.08 -1.32
N PRO A 340 -11.33 -18.71 -2.54
CA PRO A 340 -9.95 -18.32 -2.81
C PRO A 340 -9.58 -17.05 -2.04
N VAL A 341 -8.33 -16.98 -1.52
CA VAL A 341 -7.81 -15.77 -0.90
C VAL A 341 -7.68 -14.68 -1.97
N ARG A 342 -8.18 -13.48 -1.69
CA ARG A 342 -8.06 -12.33 -2.57
C ARG A 342 -6.74 -11.61 -2.34
N ILE A 343 -6.09 -11.18 -3.43
CA ILE A 343 -4.79 -10.51 -3.36
C ILE A 343 -4.95 -9.03 -3.69
N GLY A 344 -4.63 -8.16 -2.72
CA GLY A 344 -4.54 -6.72 -2.90
C GLY A 344 -3.10 -6.25 -3.12
N LEU A 345 -2.93 -4.98 -3.45
CA LEU A 345 -1.62 -4.33 -3.62
C LEU A 345 -1.49 -3.11 -2.73
N ALA A 346 -0.39 -3.04 -1.97
CA ALA A 346 0.08 -1.85 -1.25
C ALA A 346 1.47 -1.44 -1.74
N GLY A 347 1.85 -0.20 -1.47
CA GLY A 347 3.12 0.38 -1.94
C GLY A 347 3.03 0.89 -3.38
N GLY A 348 3.37 2.17 -3.57
CA GLY A 348 3.27 2.82 -4.88
C GLY A 348 1.88 3.32 -5.28
N ILE A 349 0.83 3.08 -4.49
CA ILE A 349 -0.53 3.52 -4.79
C ILE A 349 -0.74 4.96 -4.30
N ALA A 350 -0.53 5.91 -5.18
CA ALA A 350 -0.58 7.34 -4.84
C ALA A 350 -1.10 8.23 -5.97
N THR A 351 -1.31 7.67 -7.15
CA THR A 351 -1.81 8.38 -8.34
C THR A 351 -2.87 7.56 -9.04
N PRO A 352 -3.73 8.17 -9.87
CA PRO A 352 -4.67 7.44 -10.72
C PRO A 352 -4.03 6.35 -11.56
N ALA A 353 -2.86 6.62 -12.14
CA ALA A 353 -2.12 5.66 -12.94
C ALA A 353 -1.65 4.45 -12.11
N GLY A 354 -1.16 4.69 -10.89
CA GLY A 354 -0.76 3.62 -9.96
C GLY A 354 -1.93 2.74 -9.55
N ALA A 355 -3.09 3.33 -9.25
CA ALA A 355 -4.31 2.58 -8.93
C ALA A 355 -4.83 1.78 -10.14
N ALA A 356 -4.89 2.41 -11.34
CA ALA A 356 -5.29 1.73 -12.57
C ALA A 356 -4.39 0.55 -12.91
N ALA A 357 -3.07 0.73 -12.78
CA ALA A 357 -2.08 -0.33 -13.01
C ALA A 357 -2.26 -1.50 -12.03
N ALA A 358 -2.51 -1.24 -10.75
CA ALA A 358 -2.77 -2.27 -9.75
C ALA A 358 -3.97 -3.15 -10.14
N PHE A 359 -5.10 -2.53 -10.50
CA PHE A 359 -6.28 -3.26 -10.94
C PHE A 359 -6.06 -4.00 -12.27
N ALA A 360 -5.36 -3.38 -13.23
CA ALA A 360 -5.02 -4.03 -14.51
C ALA A 360 -4.09 -5.24 -14.34
N MET A 361 -3.22 -5.26 -13.33
CA MET A 361 -2.41 -6.41 -12.94
C MET A 361 -3.18 -7.49 -12.18
N GLY A 362 -4.45 -7.28 -11.83
CA GLY A 362 -5.28 -8.26 -11.15
C GLY A 362 -5.36 -8.11 -9.62
N ALA A 363 -5.01 -6.94 -9.07
CA ALA A 363 -5.26 -6.66 -7.66
C ALA A 363 -6.76 -6.66 -7.37
N ALA A 364 -7.19 -7.44 -6.37
CA ALA A 364 -8.58 -7.47 -5.92
C ALA A 364 -8.99 -6.15 -5.25
N PHE A 365 -8.06 -5.48 -4.59
CA PHE A 365 -8.23 -4.19 -3.95
C PHE A 365 -6.88 -3.48 -3.82
N VAL A 366 -6.92 -2.18 -3.56
CA VAL A 366 -5.72 -1.37 -3.34
C VAL A 366 -5.66 -0.85 -1.91
N VAL A 367 -4.44 -0.73 -1.39
CA VAL A 367 -4.18 -0.22 -0.03
C VAL A 367 -3.24 0.98 -0.11
N THR A 368 -3.61 2.06 0.56
CA THR A 368 -2.80 3.28 0.65
C THR A 368 -2.32 3.51 2.08
N GLY A 369 -1.15 4.10 2.24
CA GLY A 369 -0.52 4.41 3.54
C GLY A 369 -0.02 5.85 3.59
N SER A 370 1.14 6.16 3.03
CA SER A 370 1.81 7.47 3.15
C SER A 370 0.92 8.66 2.76
N VAL A 371 0.09 8.52 1.72
CA VAL A 371 -0.85 9.58 1.29
C VAL A 371 -1.91 9.87 2.35
N ASN A 372 -2.35 8.85 3.10
CA ASN A 372 -3.34 9.00 4.18
C ASN A 372 -2.72 9.65 5.42
N GLN A 373 -1.43 9.43 5.67
CA GLN A 373 -0.71 10.12 6.76
C GLN A 373 -0.69 11.64 6.57
N ALA A 374 -0.73 12.11 5.32
CA ALA A 374 -0.82 13.53 4.97
C ALA A 374 -2.25 14.09 4.99
N CYS A 375 -3.27 13.27 5.28
CA CYS A 375 -4.67 13.70 5.37
C CYS A 375 -4.98 14.32 6.74
N VAL A 376 -5.99 15.18 6.77
CA VAL A 376 -6.36 15.94 7.98
C VAL A 376 -6.88 15.06 9.11
N GLU A 377 -7.46 13.90 8.78
CA GLU A 377 -7.99 12.94 9.75
C GLU A 377 -6.89 12.06 10.38
N SER A 378 -5.65 12.09 9.84
CA SER A 378 -4.57 11.26 10.39
C SER A 378 -4.17 11.69 11.80
N GLY A 379 -3.68 10.74 12.59
CA GLY A 379 -3.09 11.01 13.91
C GLY A 379 -1.73 11.72 13.86
N SER A 380 -1.32 12.20 12.69
CA SER A 380 -0.09 13.00 12.53
C SER A 380 -0.33 14.45 12.87
N SER A 381 0.68 15.13 13.41
CA SER A 381 0.64 16.58 13.66
C SER A 381 0.62 17.39 12.36
N ASP A 382 0.18 18.66 12.46
CA ASP A 382 0.25 19.61 11.34
C ASP A 382 1.68 19.80 10.82
N ALA A 383 2.68 19.75 11.71
CA ALA A 383 4.07 19.82 11.33
C ALA A 383 4.47 18.65 10.42
N VAL A 384 4.08 17.43 10.77
CA VAL A 384 4.34 16.24 9.95
C VAL A 384 3.57 16.30 8.63
N ARG A 385 2.30 16.72 8.63
CA ARG A 385 1.52 16.86 7.39
C ARG A 385 2.15 17.84 6.41
N ARG A 386 2.70 18.98 6.91
CA ARG A 386 3.48 19.93 6.08
C ARG A 386 4.76 19.30 5.52
N MET A 387 5.55 18.60 6.36
CA MET A 387 6.76 17.91 5.90
C MET A 387 6.44 16.86 4.81
N LEU A 388 5.35 16.13 4.97
CA LEU A 388 4.89 15.15 3.96
C LEU A 388 4.43 15.84 2.66
N ALA A 389 3.77 17.01 2.75
CA ALA A 389 3.33 17.75 1.58
C ALA A 389 4.47 18.31 0.72
N GLU A 390 5.65 18.49 1.31
CA GLU A 390 6.86 18.94 0.63
C GLU A 390 7.77 17.81 0.14
N ALA A 391 7.45 16.55 0.47
CA ALA A 391 8.30 15.40 0.17
C ALA A 391 8.32 15.08 -1.33
N GLY A 392 9.51 14.92 -1.90
CA GLY A 392 9.75 14.33 -3.21
C GLY A 392 10.00 12.81 -3.11
N GLN A 393 10.04 12.12 -4.25
CA GLN A 393 10.32 10.66 -4.27
C GLN A 393 11.69 10.30 -3.68
N ALA A 394 12.69 11.15 -3.89
CA ALA A 394 14.06 10.93 -3.42
C ALA A 394 14.26 11.29 -1.93
N ASP A 395 13.24 11.78 -1.23
CA ASP A 395 13.35 12.22 0.16
C ASP A 395 13.17 11.10 1.20
N MET A 396 13.25 9.84 0.75
CA MET A 396 13.14 8.66 1.62
C MET A 396 14.51 8.06 1.90
N ILE A 397 14.64 7.42 3.08
CA ILE A 397 15.86 6.73 3.52
C ILE A 397 15.50 5.60 4.48
N MET A 398 16.35 4.55 4.51
CA MET A 398 16.24 3.46 5.48
C MET A 398 16.97 3.82 6.77
N ALA A 399 16.26 3.73 7.90
CA ALA A 399 16.78 3.99 9.24
C ALA A 399 16.55 2.77 10.15
N PRO A 400 17.35 2.56 11.23
CA PRO A 400 17.11 1.48 12.19
C PRO A 400 15.70 1.53 12.79
N ALA A 401 15.06 0.36 12.89
CA ALA A 401 13.75 0.19 13.52
C ALA A 401 13.89 0.13 15.05
N ALA A 402 12.95 0.71 15.80
CA ALA A 402 12.98 0.70 17.25
C ALA A 402 12.63 -0.68 17.85
N ASP A 403 11.68 -1.36 17.26
CA ASP A 403 11.12 -2.64 17.71
C ASP A 403 12.03 -3.86 17.43
N MET A 404 12.86 -3.77 16.39
CA MET A 404 13.80 -4.82 15.97
C MET A 404 15.23 -4.29 15.84
N PHE A 405 15.61 -3.37 16.74
CA PHE A 405 16.89 -2.66 16.70
C PHE A 405 18.09 -3.60 16.77
N GLU A 406 18.07 -4.53 17.70
CA GLU A 406 19.17 -5.49 17.93
C GLU A 406 19.35 -6.44 16.73
N MET A 407 18.28 -6.69 15.98
CA MET A 407 18.30 -7.53 14.77
C MET A 407 18.78 -6.77 13.53
N GLY A 408 18.95 -5.44 13.63
CA GLY A 408 19.39 -4.60 12.52
C GLY A 408 18.32 -4.38 11.43
N VAL A 409 17.06 -4.61 11.75
CA VAL A 409 15.95 -4.33 10.85
C VAL A 409 15.81 -2.82 10.65
N LYS A 410 15.44 -2.42 9.45
CA LYS A 410 15.29 -1.01 9.07
C LYS A 410 13.86 -0.68 8.68
N VAL A 411 13.52 0.59 8.82
CA VAL A 411 12.25 1.20 8.39
C VAL A 411 12.51 2.32 7.40
N GLN A 412 11.62 2.50 6.44
CA GLN A 412 11.68 3.60 5.48
C GLN A 412 11.04 4.85 6.06
N VAL A 413 11.79 5.93 6.09
CA VAL A 413 11.41 7.20 6.72
C VAL A 413 11.72 8.39 5.82
N LEU A 414 11.04 9.51 6.08
CA LEU A 414 11.37 10.79 5.49
C LEU A 414 12.72 11.29 6.02
N LYS A 415 13.62 11.73 5.13
CA LYS A 415 14.88 12.39 5.49
C LYS A 415 14.82 13.93 5.41
N ARG A 416 13.88 14.45 4.60
CA ARG A 416 13.73 15.90 4.44
C ARG A 416 13.20 16.56 5.72
N GLY A 417 13.85 17.62 6.17
CA GLY A 417 13.44 18.39 7.35
C GLY A 417 13.70 17.74 8.71
N THR A 418 14.38 16.58 8.75
CA THR A 418 14.73 15.87 10.00
C THR A 418 16.14 15.27 9.90
N MET A 419 16.78 15.05 11.04
CA MET A 419 18.05 14.34 11.16
C MET A 419 17.89 12.94 11.76
N PHE A 420 16.65 12.48 11.95
CA PHE A 420 16.37 11.22 12.64
C PHE A 420 17.18 10.05 12.05
N ALA A 421 17.13 9.85 10.73
CA ALA A 421 17.76 8.71 10.10
C ALA A 421 19.28 8.65 10.36
N MET A 422 19.97 9.79 10.27
CA MET A 422 21.42 9.90 10.56
C MET A 422 21.71 9.65 12.04
N ARG A 423 20.89 10.19 12.94
CA ARG A 423 21.05 10.03 14.39
C ARG A 423 20.77 8.59 14.82
N ALA A 424 19.74 7.97 14.31
CA ALA A 424 19.42 6.56 14.55
C ALA A 424 20.51 5.62 14.01
N GLN A 425 21.03 5.89 12.82
CA GLN A 425 22.12 5.13 12.23
C GLN A 425 23.39 5.21 13.09
N LYS A 426 23.72 6.41 13.62
CA LYS A 426 24.85 6.58 14.54
C LYS A 426 24.68 5.77 15.82
N LEU A 427 23.49 5.74 16.42
CA LEU A 427 23.21 4.91 17.59
C LEU A 427 23.40 3.42 17.29
N TYR A 428 22.94 2.97 16.11
CA TYR A 428 23.09 1.59 15.69
C TYR A 428 24.56 1.19 15.46
N GLU A 429 25.38 2.08 14.89
CA GLU A 429 26.82 1.88 14.70
C GLU A 429 27.54 1.74 16.04
N LEU A 430 27.24 2.62 17.00
CA LEU A 430 27.79 2.53 18.36
C LEU A 430 27.38 1.23 19.04
N TYR A 431 26.10 0.84 18.95
CA TYR A 431 25.61 -0.42 19.49
C TYR A 431 26.35 -1.65 18.89
N ARG A 432 26.64 -1.61 17.59
CA ARG A 432 27.37 -2.70 16.94
C ARG A 432 28.84 -2.77 17.32
N GLN A 433 29.46 -1.62 17.51
CA GLN A 433 30.90 -1.48 17.71
C GLN A 433 31.32 -1.73 19.18
N TYR A 434 30.47 -1.35 20.13
CA TYR A 434 30.82 -1.36 21.55
C TYR A 434 29.94 -2.33 22.36
N PRO A 435 30.52 -3.04 23.38
CA PRO A 435 29.75 -3.97 24.20
C PRO A 435 28.90 -3.28 25.28
N SER A 436 29.17 -2.01 25.62
CA SER A 436 28.41 -1.24 26.60
C SER A 436 28.51 0.25 26.34
N TRP A 437 27.68 1.04 27.02
CA TRP A 437 27.76 2.50 26.98
C TRP A 437 29.11 3.04 27.47
N GLU A 438 29.65 2.44 28.54
CA GLU A 438 30.91 2.86 29.15
C GLU A 438 32.11 2.59 28.24
N ALA A 439 32.03 1.60 27.37
CA ALA A 439 33.07 1.28 26.39
C ALA A 439 33.11 2.28 25.21
N ILE A 440 32.06 3.09 25.01
CA ILE A 440 32.05 4.13 24.00
C ILE A 440 32.99 5.27 24.44
N PRO A 441 33.88 5.79 23.55
CA PRO A 441 34.76 6.91 23.86
C PRO A 441 33.99 8.11 24.43
N ALA A 442 34.53 8.76 25.47
CA ALA A 442 33.87 9.89 26.14
C ALA A 442 33.40 11.01 25.21
N PRO A 443 34.16 11.46 24.17
CA PRO A 443 33.68 12.46 23.24
C PRO A 443 32.41 12.04 22.48
N GLU A 444 32.31 10.77 22.09
CA GLU A 444 31.13 10.22 21.39
C GLU A 444 29.92 10.17 22.32
N ARG A 445 30.09 9.75 23.58
CA ARG A 445 29.03 9.75 24.59
C ARG A 445 28.44 11.14 24.81
N VAL A 446 29.30 12.15 24.97
CA VAL A 446 28.88 13.54 25.12
C VAL A 446 28.05 14.00 23.93
N LEU A 447 28.44 13.62 22.69
CA LEU A 447 27.69 13.98 21.49
C LEU A 447 26.32 13.29 21.45
N VAL A 448 26.21 12.02 21.85
CA VAL A 448 24.95 11.28 21.93
C VAL A 448 24.02 11.91 22.97
N GLU A 449 24.53 12.18 24.18
CA GLU A 449 23.75 12.82 25.24
C GLU A 449 23.23 14.20 24.80
N LYS A 450 24.08 15.02 24.17
CA LYS A 450 23.72 16.36 23.70
C LYS A 450 22.70 16.33 22.57
N ASN A 451 22.92 15.49 21.54
CA ASN A 451 22.19 15.62 20.27
C ASN A 451 20.95 14.70 20.21
N GLN A 452 21.04 13.47 20.72
CA GLN A 452 19.97 12.49 20.66
C GLN A 452 19.16 12.46 21.95
N LEU A 453 19.83 12.19 23.09
CA LEU A 453 19.15 12.00 24.37
C LEU A 453 18.65 13.33 24.94
N ARG A 454 19.46 14.40 24.86
CA ARG A 454 19.26 15.73 25.48
C ARG A 454 19.13 15.63 27.01
N ALA A 455 19.77 14.62 27.56
CA ALA A 455 19.90 14.31 28.96
C ALA A 455 21.07 13.35 29.09
N THR A 456 21.49 13.04 30.30
CA THR A 456 22.50 12.01 30.54
C THR A 456 21.93 10.63 30.25
N PHE A 457 22.81 9.69 29.91
CA PHE A 457 22.41 8.31 29.68
C PHE A 457 21.67 7.72 30.91
N GLU A 458 22.12 8.03 32.12
CA GLU A 458 21.51 7.49 33.35
C GLU A 458 20.12 8.11 33.63
N GLU A 459 19.88 9.36 33.31
CA GLU A 459 18.54 9.97 33.40
C GLU A 459 17.57 9.29 32.46
N ILE A 460 18.01 9.01 31.22
CA ILE A 460 17.20 8.28 30.24
C ILE A 460 17.00 6.83 30.66
N TRP A 461 18.03 6.19 31.21
CA TRP A 461 17.91 4.84 31.75
C TRP A 461 16.88 4.76 32.88
N SER A 462 16.88 5.72 33.80
CA SER A 462 15.90 5.77 34.88
C SER A 462 14.46 5.78 34.36
N THR A 463 14.17 6.63 33.39
CA THR A 463 12.82 6.70 32.77
C THR A 463 12.48 5.45 31.94
N THR A 464 13.47 4.89 31.26
CA THR A 464 13.32 3.65 30.48
C THR A 464 13.05 2.45 31.38
N ARG A 465 13.76 2.36 32.50
CA ARG A 465 13.57 1.32 33.52
C ARG A 465 12.14 1.38 34.08
N ALA A 466 11.68 2.54 34.52
CA ALA A 466 10.31 2.74 35.04
C ALA A 466 9.22 2.40 34.01
N PHE A 467 9.50 2.58 32.71
CA PHE A 467 8.60 2.15 31.66
C PHE A 467 8.51 0.62 31.57
N PHE A 468 9.65 -0.08 31.54
CA PHE A 468 9.67 -1.54 31.41
C PHE A 468 9.24 -2.27 32.69
N GLU A 469 9.39 -1.67 33.87
CA GLU A 469 8.83 -2.23 35.14
C GLU A 469 7.32 -2.47 35.04
N ARG A 470 6.61 -1.60 34.29
CA ARG A 470 5.17 -1.72 34.07
C ARG A 470 4.79 -2.55 32.85
N ARG A 471 5.65 -2.58 31.83
CA ARG A 471 5.33 -3.18 30.55
C ARG A 471 5.86 -4.60 30.37
N ASP A 472 7.11 -4.83 30.72
CA ASP A 472 7.77 -6.14 30.64
C ASP A 472 8.98 -6.20 31.60
N PRO A 473 8.78 -6.59 32.86
CA PRO A 473 9.86 -6.69 33.85
C PRO A 473 10.96 -7.70 33.47
N THR A 474 10.67 -8.66 32.59
CA THR A 474 11.66 -9.71 32.23
C THR A 474 12.82 -9.15 31.42
N VAL A 475 12.59 -8.07 30.67
CA VAL A 475 13.62 -7.37 29.91
C VAL A 475 14.61 -6.68 30.85
N LEU A 476 14.17 -6.19 32.02
CA LEU A 476 15.03 -5.53 33.00
C LEU A 476 16.01 -6.51 33.65
N ALA A 477 15.57 -7.72 33.95
CA ALA A 477 16.47 -8.76 34.50
C ALA A 477 17.65 -9.04 33.56
N LYS A 478 17.42 -8.97 32.24
CA LYS A 478 18.51 -9.07 31.25
C LYS A 478 19.39 -7.83 31.24
N ALA A 479 18.79 -6.64 31.30
CA ALA A 479 19.55 -5.38 31.33
C ALA A 479 20.41 -5.20 32.59
N ASP A 480 19.98 -5.75 33.71
CA ASP A 480 20.75 -5.73 34.98
C ASP A 480 22.00 -6.61 34.91
N THR A 481 22.04 -7.61 34.03
CA THR A 481 23.17 -8.54 33.86
C THR A 481 23.98 -8.31 32.60
N ASP A 482 23.41 -7.67 31.59
CA ASP A 482 24.06 -7.39 30.31
C ASP A 482 23.99 -5.86 29.97
N PRO A 483 25.13 -5.14 30.11
CA PRO A 483 25.19 -3.71 29.83
C PRO A 483 24.89 -3.36 28.37
N ARG A 484 25.04 -4.32 27.45
CA ARG A 484 24.68 -4.13 26.05
C ARG A 484 23.16 -4.04 25.87
N VAL A 485 22.41 -4.85 26.63
CA VAL A 485 20.93 -4.76 26.65
C VAL A 485 20.50 -3.42 27.23
N LYS A 486 21.11 -2.95 28.36
CA LYS A 486 20.87 -1.62 28.92
C LYS A 486 21.06 -0.53 27.87
N MET A 487 22.18 -0.55 27.14
CA MET A 487 22.50 0.39 26.08
C MET A 487 21.46 0.34 24.93
N ALA A 488 21.07 -0.85 24.49
CA ALA A 488 20.06 -1.03 23.46
C ALA A 488 18.70 -0.42 23.85
N LEU A 489 18.26 -0.64 25.10
CA LEU A 489 17.00 -0.09 25.60
C LEU A 489 17.00 1.43 25.64
N VAL A 490 18.10 2.07 26.02
CA VAL A 490 18.26 3.54 25.99
C VAL A 490 18.25 4.05 24.54
N PHE A 491 18.90 3.38 23.61
CA PHE A 491 18.87 3.78 22.20
C PHE A 491 17.47 3.58 21.59
N ARG A 492 16.80 2.49 21.92
CA ARG A 492 15.40 2.24 21.52
C ARG A 492 14.43 3.27 22.10
N TRP A 493 14.69 3.82 23.29
CA TRP A 493 13.94 4.94 23.84
C TRP A 493 13.93 6.12 22.88
N TYR A 494 15.11 6.53 22.35
CA TYR A 494 15.19 7.61 21.37
C TYR A 494 14.43 7.27 20.09
N LEU A 495 14.64 6.09 19.52
CA LEU A 495 13.99 5.68 18.27
C LEU A 495 12.46 5.61 18.42
N GLY A 496 11.96 5.05 19.50
CA GLY A 496 10.53 4.89 19.75
C GLY A 496 9.81 6.22 20.03
N LEU A 497 10.47 7.13 20.78
CA LEU A 497 9.90 8.44 21.04
C LEU A 497 9.94 9.38 19.85
N SER A 498 10.88 9.19 18.92
CA SER A 498 11.00 10.05 17.73
C SER A 498 9.72 10.09 16.87
N SER A 499 8.99 8.97 16.76
CA SER A 499 7.68 8.95 16.08
C SER A 499 6.57 9.58 16.93
N ARG A 500 6.64 9.45 18.27
CA ARG A 500 5.67 10.09 19.17
C ARG A 500 5.84 11.59 19.19
N TRP A 501 7.08 12.10 19.22
CA TRP A 501 7.35 13.53 19.09
C TRP A 501 6.83 14.10 17.77
N ALA A 502 7.01 13.35 16.68
CA ALA A 502 6.46 13.72 15.37
C ALA A 502 4.92 13.83 15.41
N ASN A 503 4.25 12.80 15.94
CA ASN A 503 2.78 12.79 16.01
C ASN A 503 2.23 13.85 16.97
N ALA A 504 2.93 14.16 18.06
CA ALA A 504 2.54 15.22 19.00
C ALA A 504 2.86 16.64 18.47
N GLY A 505 3.71 16.76 17.44
CA GLY A 505 4.18 18.05 16.96
C GLY A 505 5.13 18.75 17.96
N GLU A 506 5.92 17.97 18.71
CA GLU A 506 6.85 18.47 19.74
C GLU A 506 7.90 19.42 19.14
N SER A 507 7.70 20.71 19.30
CA SER A 507 8.50 21.75 18.62
C SER A 507 9.98 21.68 18.93
N GLY A 508 10.36 21.33 20.15
CA GLY A 508 11.75 21.17 20.57
C GLY A 508 12.47 19.97 19.93
N ARG A 509 11.74 19.01 19.34
CA ARG A 509 12.24 17.75 18.80
C ARG A 509 12.09 17.58 17.28
N GLN A 510 11.79 18.64 16.54
CA GLN A 510 11.51 18.55 15.10
C GLN A 510 12.65 17.88 14.30
N LEU A 511 13.91 18.14 14.64
CA LEU A 511 15.06 17.46 14.01
C LEU A 511 15.16 15.96 14.36
N ASP A 512 14.41 15.52 15.35
CA ASP A 512 14.37 14.11 15.79
C ASP A 512 13.13 13.37 15.28
N TYR A 513 12.26 14.00 14.49
CA TYR A 513 11.03 13.39 14.02
C TYR A 513 11.31 12.17 13.13
N GLN A 514 10.79 11.03 13.55
CA GLN A 514 10.66 9.84 12.72
C GLN A 514 9.31 9.87 12.02
N VAL A 515 9.31 10.09 10.72
CA VAL A 515 8.12 10.11 9.88
C VAL A 515 8.19 8.95 8.91
N TRP A 516 7.38 7.93 9.11
CA TRP A 516 7.32 6.79 8.18
C TRP A 516 6.70 7.23 6.86
N CYS A 517 7.43 7.06 5.78
CA CYS A 517 7.02 7.54 4.47
C CYS A 517 7.68 6.72 3.37
N GLY A 518 6.92 6.36 2.36
CA GLY A 518 7.42 5.74 1.13
C GLY A 518 7.47 6.72 -0.04
N PRO A 519 8.14 6.37 -1.15
CA PRO A 519 8.32 7.24 -2.32
C PRO A 519 7.00 7.61 -3.01
N SER A 520 5.94 6.86 -2.75
CA SER A 520 4.57 7.17 -3.21
C SER A 520 4.10 8.56 -2.79
N MET A 521 4.58 9.11 -1.65
CA MET A 521 4.23 10.45 -1.21
C MET A 521 4.71 11.52 -2.20
N GLY A 522 5.93 11.39 -2.72
CA GLY A 522 6.45 12.31 -3.73
C GLY A 522 5.68 12.22 -5.05
N ALA A 523 5.27 11.01 -5.47
CA ALA A 523 4.43 10.84 -6.65
C ALA A 523 3.04 11.49 -6.45
N PHE A 524 2.46 11.38 -5.25
CA PHE A 524 1.22 12.05 -4.90
C PHE A 524 1.36 13.57 -4.97
N ASN A 525 2.39 14.12 -4.36
CA ASN A 525 2.63 15.56 -4.35
C ASN A 525 2.82 16.15 -5.76
N GLU A 526 3.52 15.43 -6.65
CA GLU A 526 3.63 15.85 -8.05
C GLU A 526 2.29 15.80 -8.79
N TRP A 527 1.46 14.77 -8.53
CA TRP A 527 0.14 14.68 -9.14
C TRP A 527 -0.83 15.77 -8.69
N VAL A 528 -0.78 16.18 -7.43
CA VAL A 528 -1.71 17.19 -6.87
C VAL A 528 -1.24 18.63 -7.03
N LYS A 529 -0.04 18.86 -7.54
CA LYS A 529 0.57 20.17 -7.72
C LYS A 529 -0.32 21.08 -8.58
N GLY A 530 -0.51 22.33 -8.14
CA GLY A 530 -1.40 23.29 -8.80
C GLY A 530 -2.89 22.99 -8.62
N THR A 531 -3.29 22.02 -7.80
CA THR A 531 -4.69 21.68 -7.52
C THR A 531 -5.08 22.02 -6.08
N TYR A 532 -6.36 21.91 -5.75
CA TYR A 532 -6.84 22.15 -4.38
C TYR A 532 -6.23 21.17 -3.35
N LEU A 533 -5.80 19.95 -3.76
CA LEU A 533 -5.14 18.97 -2.89
C LEU A 533 -3.65 19.25 -2.66
N GLU A 534 -3.07 20.26 -3.30
CA GLU A 534 -1.69 20.66 -3.01
C GLU A 534 -1.54 21.07 -1.54
N SER A 535 -2.51 21.85 -1.02
CA SER A 535 -2.54 22.20 0.40
C SER A 535 -2.88 20.99 1.27
N PRO A 536 -2.07 20.65 2.29
CA PRO A 536 -2.35 19.56 3.20
C PRO A 536 -3.66 19.73 4.00
N THR A 537 -4.13 20.98 4.19
CA THR A 537 -5.40 21.28 4.87
C THR A 537 -6.64 20.86 4.09
N ASN A 538 -6.50 20.62 2.78
CA ASN A 538 -7.60 20.19 1.90
C ASN A 538 -7.62 18.67 1.68
N ARG A 539 -6.64 17.95 2.21
CA ARG A 539 -6.48 16.51 2.02
C ARG A 539 -7.38 15.72 2.96
N ALA A 540 -8.69 15.71 2.69
CA ALA A 540 -9.60 14.78 3.36
C ALA A 540 -9.42 13.37 2.79
N VAL A 541 -9.34 12.33 3.65
CA VAL A 541 -9.00 10.96 3.26
C VAL A 541 -9.96 10.38 2.21
N VAL A 542 -11.26 10.64 2.35
CA VAL A 542 -12.28 10.21 1.39
C VAL A 542 -12.14 10.93 0.06
N SER A 543 -11.82 12.23 0.08
CA SER A 543 -11.60 13.02 -1.13
C SER A 543 -10.39 12.52 -1.92
N VAL A 544 -9.29 12.21 -1.22
CA VAL A 544 -8.09 11.61 -1.83
C VAL A 544 -8.43 10.26 -2.45
N ALA A 545 -9.06 9.35 -1.69
CA ALA A 545 -9.42 8.01 -2.16
C ALA A 545 -10.33 8.05 -3.40
N ARG A 546 -11.39 8.87 -3.37
CA ARG A 546 -12.32 9.00 -4.50
C ARG A 546 -11.67 9.57 -5.76
N ASN A 547 -10.76 10.55 -5.61
CA ASN A 547 -10.02 11.11 -6.74
C ASN A 547 -9.04 10.09 -7.35
N LEU A 548 -8.38 9.28 -6.54
CA LEU A 548 -7.54 8.18 -7.03
C LEU A 548 -8.36 7.18 -7.85
N LEU A 549 -9.50 6.75 -7.33
CA LEU A 549 -10.36 5.76 -8.01
C LEU A 549 -11.03 6.34 -9.27
N TYR A 550 -11.53 7.57 -9.21
CA TYR A 550 -12.11 8.23 -10.37
C TYR A 550 -11.08 8.41 -11.49
N GLY A 551 -9.90 8.94 -11.14
CA GLY A 551 -8.84 9.11 -12.11
C GLY A 551 -8.35 7.78 -12.68
N ALA A 552 -8.37 6.69 -11.88
CA ALA A 552 -8.07 5.34 -12.38
C ALA A 552 -9.05 4.89 -13.46
N CYS A 553 -10.35 5.20 -13.30
CA CYS A 553 -11.36 4.93 -14.35
C CYS A 553 -11.04 5.68 -15.65
N VAL A 554 -10.61 6.95 -15.56
CA VAL A 554 -10.20 7.75 -16.73
C VAL A 554 -8.96 7.16 -17.41
N VAL A 555 -7.96 6.72 -16.63
CA VAL A 555 -6.75 6.05 -17.16
C VAL A 555 -7.11 4.75 -17.88
N LEU A 556 -7.99 3.94 -17.31
CA LEU A 556 -8.44 2.69 -17.93
C LEU A 556 -9.22 2.93 -19.23
N ARG A 557 -10.04 3.99 -19.30
CA ARG A 557 -10.68 4.43 -20.55
C ARG A 557 -9.67 4.80 -21.62
N ARG A 558 -8.62 5.55 -21.26
CA ARG A 558 -7.51 5.86 -22.17
C ARG A 558 -6.87 4.58 -22.72
N GLN A 559 -6.53 3.65 -21.83
CA GLN A 559 -5.94 2.37 -22.23
C GLN A 559 -6.83 1.57 -23.18
N SER A 560 -8.14 1.53 -22.89
CA SER A 560 -9.11 0.86 -23.76
C SER A 560 -9.16 1.48 -25.16
N LEU A 561 -9.09 2.81 -25.29
CA LEU A 561 -8.99 3.48 -26.59
C LEU A 561 -7.69 3.13 -27.32
N CYS A 562 -6.55 3.20 -26.63
CA CYS A 562 -5.25 2.86 -27.22
C CYS A 562 -5.23 1.40 -27.75
N GLN A 563 -5.81 0.45 -27.00
CA GLN A 563 -5.92 -0.96 -27.43
C GLN A 563 -6.80 -1.13 -28.68
N GLN A 564 -7.77 -0.26 -28.87
CA GLN A 564 -8.63 -0.23 -30.06
C GLN A 564 -8.03 0.61 -31.21
N GLY A 565 -6.77 1.06 -31.10
CA GLY A 565 -6.07 1.85 -32.12
C GLY A 565 -6.49 3.33 -32.19
N VAL A 566 -7.20 3.84 -31.17
CA VAL A 566 -7.60 5.25 -31.08
C VAL A 566 -6.69 5.99 -30.11
N HIS A 567 -6.02 7.03 -30.61
CA HIS A 567 -5.15 7.90 -29.83
C HIS A 567 -5.72 9.32 -29.81
N LEU A 568 -6.15 9.76 -28.64
CA LEU A 568 -6.57 11.13 -28.38
C LEU A 568 -5.45 11.90 -27.66
N ALA A 569 -5.45 13.22 -27.78
CA ALA A 569 -4.52 14.09 -27.08
C ALA A 569 -4.67 13.96 -25.55
N ASP A 570 -3.57 14.14 -24.81
CA ASP A 570 -3.53 13.96 -23.35
C ASP A 570 -4.53 14.86 -22.62
N GLU A 571 -4.78 16.05 -23.12
CA GLU A 571 -5.76 17.01 -22.59
C GLU A 571 -7.22 16.51 -22.58
N CYS A 572 -7.54 15.48 -23.38
CA CYS A 572 -8.85 14.83 -23.37
C CYS A 572 -9.10 13.96 -22.14
N PHE A 573 -8.07 13.69 -21.31
CA PHE A 573 -8.14 12.78 -20.17
C PHE A 573 -8.03 13.52 -18.84
N PRO A 574 -9.16 13.82 -18.14
CA PRO A 574 -9.14 14.60 -16.89
C PRO A 574 -8.70 13.73 -15.71
N THR A 575 -7.40 13.63 -15.45
CA THR A 575 -6.84 12.89 -14.32
C THR A 575 -6.43 13.80 -13.14
N ALA A 576 -6.47 15.12 -13.29
CA ALA A 576 -6.22 16.04 -12.19
C ALA A 576 -7.31 15.90 -11.10
N PRO A 577 -6.94 16.10 -9.82
CA PRO A 577 -7.91 16.07 -8.72
C PRO A 577 -9.08 17.04 -8.92
N LEU A 578 -10.28 16.53 -8.69
CA LEU A 578 -11.54 17.29 -8.70
C LEU A 578 -11.95 17.61 -7.27
N THR A 579 -12.49 18.81 -7.04
CA THR A 579 -13.11 19.14 -5.75
C THR A 579 -14.23 18.14 -5.41
N PRO A 580 -14.63 18.00 -4.14
CA PRO A 580 -15.72 17.09 -3.77
C PRO A 580 -17.01 17.34 -4.55
N TYR A 581 -17.34 18.61 -4.82
CA TYR A 581 -18.50 18.98 -5.61
C TYR A 581 -18.39 18.54 -7.07
N GLU A 582 -17.29 18.85 -7.75
CA GLU A 582 -17.05 18.44 -9.14
C GLU A 582 -17.04 16.92 -9.29
N LEU A 583 -16.40 16.24 -8.35
CA LEU A 583 -16.33 14.77 -8.35
C LEU A 583 -17.71 14.15 -8.19
N GLU A 584 -18.56 14.71 -7.33
CA GLU A 584 -19.93 14.25 -7.18
C GLU A 584 -20.74 14.45 -8.46
N GLN A 585 -20.57 15.57 -9.17
CA GLN A 585 -21.24 15.80 -10.46
C GLN A 585 -20.78 14.79 -11.53
N ARG A 586 -19.51 14.35 -11.51
CA ARG A 586 -18.98 13.34 -12.44
C ARG A 586 -19.43 11.92 -12.10
N LEU A 587 -19.79 11.67 -10.84
CA LEU A 587 -20.23 10.36 -10.34
C LEU A 587 -21.76 10.24 -10.18
N LYS A 588 -22.53 11.30 -10.41
CA LYS A 588 -24.00 11.28 -10.59
C LYS A 588 -24.37 10.80 -11.97
#